data_84fa89fe0cfdd9496185bf87b8489df6
#
_entry.id   84fa89fe0cfdd9496185bf87b8489df6
#
_cell.length_a   1.000
_cell.length_b   1.000
_cell.length_c   1.000
_cell.angle_alpha   90.00
_cell.angle_beta   90.00
_cell.angle_gamma   90.00
#
_symmetry.space_group_name_H-M   'P 1'
#
loop_
_entity.id
_entity.type
_entity.pdbx_description
1 polymer ?
#
loop_
_entity_poly.entity_id
_entity_poly.type
_entity_poly.pdbx_seq_one_letter_code
_entity_poly.pdbx_strand_id
1 'polypeptide(L)'
;VQPRDEGGDIVKAPEIDSCLFPESSISPAFDPNRVLLRRVFFIGPEKAKYVSIGFYPTSSYQPLVELGGCGKIPLLLTDKHIRFLAEHLPRQITGLCTNVHYASEIMDGVRINSTGSYRVARVYLGQQFMSLKLDELRYLNYLLPMVISQLNRYTEAMPDVMNYVTAALYSDTYVEPAYNANKNVLYYQLFDELKSSL
;
A
#
# COMPACT_ATOMS: atom_id res chain seq x y z
N VAL A 1 -46.53 19.29 -21.84
CA VAL A 1 -45.79 18.84 -20.65
C VAL A 1 -44.59 18.07 -21.19
N GLN A 2 -43.44 18.70 -21.16
CA GLN A 2 -42.15 18.06 -21.54
C GLN A 2 -41.52 17.44 -20.28
N PRO A 3 -40.91 16.25 -20.36
CA PRO A 3 -40.15 15.69 -19.24
C PRO A 3 -38.79 16.39 -19.12
N ARG A 4 -38.41 16.72 -17.88
CA ARG A 4 -37.11 17.25 -17.52
C ARG A 4 -36.08 16.13 -17.56
N ASP A 5 -34.98 16.33 -18.29
CA ASP A 5 -33.77 15.52 -18.22
C ASP A 5 -33.10 15.74 -16.85
N GLU A 6 -33.08 14.71 -16.03
CA GLU A 6 -32.23 14.66 -14.84
C GLU A 6 -30.82 14.31 -15.29
N GLY A 7 -29.96 15.32 -15.35
CA GLY A 7 -28.53 15.16 -15.61
C GLY A 7 -27.89 14.43 -14.44
N GLY A 8 -27.59 13.14 -14.63
CA GLY A 8 -26.75 12.37 -13.72
C GLY A 8 -25.34 12.91 -13.73
N ASP A 9 -24.91 13.48 -12.62
CA ASP A 9 -23.50 13.86 -12.42
C ASP A 9 -22.62 12.60 -12.52
N ILE A 10 -21.88 12.54 -13.62
CA ILE A 10 -20.81 11.55 -13.78
C ILE A 10 -19.74 11.92 -12.76
N VAL A 11 -19.67 11.15 -11.66
CA VAL A 11 -18.59 11.26 -10.67
C VAL A 11 -17.29 10.89 -11.38
N LYS A 12 -16.52 11.92 -11.79
CA LYS A 12 -15.18 11.73 -12.32
C LYS A 12 -14.33 11.04 -11.26
N ALA A 13 -13.68 9.95 -11.66
CA ALA A 13 -12.66 9.32 -10.82
C ALA A 13 -11.62 10.38 -10.42
N PRO A 14 -11.17 10.40 -9.14
CA PRO A 14 -10.22 11.41 -8.69
C PRO A 14 -8.93 11.32 -9.49
N GLU A 15 -8.52 12.44 -10.08
CA GLU A 15 -7.20 12.59 -10.71
C GLU A 15 -6.12 12.25 -9.68
N ILE A 16 -5.24 11.34 -10.06
CA ILE A 16 -4.10 10.91 -9.24
C ILE A 16 -3.11 12.06 -9.19
N ASP A 17 -2.89 12.60 -7.99
CA ASP A 17 -2.03 13.74 -7.76
C ASP A 17 -0.57 13.42 -8.16
N SER A 18 -0.01 14.21 -9.08
CA SER A 18 1.32 14.02 -9.70
C SER A 18 2.50 14.05 -8.72
N CYS A 19 2.29 14.50 -7.48
CA CYS A 19 3.35 14.51 -6.47
C CYS A 19 3.75 13.12 -5.94
N LEU A 20 2.98 12.06 -6.25
CA LEU A 20 3.30 10.68 -5.84
C LEU A 20 4.02 9.87 -6.92
N PHE A 21 4.03 10.38 -8.15
CA PHE A 21 4.66 9.72 -9.28
C PHE A 21 5.51 10.74 -10.04
N PRO A 22 6.82 10.80 -9.77
CA PRO A 22 7.69 11.54 -10.66
C PRO A 22 7.54 10.92 -12.06
N GLU A 23 7.19 11.73 -13.04
CA GLU A 23 7.25 11.36 -14.46
C GLU A 23 8.70 10.98 -14.79
N SER A 24 9.07 9.73 -14.57
CA SER A 24 10.33 9.20 -15.04
C SER A 24 10.15 8.82 -16.50
N SER A 25 10.96 9.43 -17.33
CA SER A 25 11.17 9.07 -18.74
C SER A 25 11.25 7.54 -18.85
N ILE A 26 10.34 6.96 -19.62
CA ILE A 26 10.20 5.52 -19.86
C ILE A 26 11.53 5.01 -20.43
N SER A 27 12.30 4.33 -19.59
CA SER A 27 13.39 3.48 -20.06
C SER A 27 12.78 2.12 -20.39
N PRO A 28 13.00 1.56 -21.59
CA PRO A 28 12.45 0.27 -21.96
C PRO A 28 13.06 -0.92 -21.22
N ALA A 29 14.03 -0.68 -20.35
CA ALA A 29 14.67 -1.73 -19.56
C ALA A 29 14.01 -1.91 -18.19
N PHE A 30 13.92 -3.16 -17.71
CA PHE A 30 13.49 -3.50 -16.36
C PHE A 30 14.33 -2.73 -15.33
N ASP A 31 13.67 -1.91 -14.50
CA ASP A 31 14.33 -1.21 -13.40
C ASP A 31 14.32 -2.10 -12.14
N PRO A 32 15.46 -2.67 -11.73
CA PRO A 32 15.55 -3.53 -10.55
C PRO A 32 15.28 -2.80 -9.24
N ASN A 33 15.20 -1.46 -9.24
CA ASN A 33 14.88 -0.65 -8.06
C ASN A 33 13.40 -0.28 -7.98
N ARG A 34 12.62 -0.61 -9.00
CA ARG A 34 11.19 -0.28 -9.05
C ARG A 34 10.37 -1.21 -8.16
N VAL A 35 9.43 -0.64 -7.41
CA VAL A 35 8.39 -1.41 -6.70
C VAL A 35 7.38 -1.91 -7.73
N LEU A 36 7.21 -3.24 -7.80
CA LEU A 36 6.30 -3.87 -8.76
C LEU A 36 4.88 -3.95 -8.21
N LEU A 37 3.87 -3.80 -9.08
CA LEU A 37 2.44 -3.88 -8.77
C LEU A 37 2.01 -2.98 -7.62
N ARG A 38 2.61 -1.80 -7.51
CA ARG A 38 2.32 -0.85 -6.44
C ARG A 38 0.87 -0.37 -6.52
N ARG A 39 0.13 -0.55 -5.43
CA ARG A 39 -1.22 0.00 -5.24
C ARG A 39 -1.22 0.96 -4.06
N VAL A 40 -1.80 2.13 -4.24
CA VAL A 40 -1.81 3.21 -3.24
C VAL A 40 -3.24 3.49 -2.79
N PHE A 41 -3.44 3.60 -1.47
CA PHE A 41 -4.70 3.95 -0.83
C PHE A 41 -4.48 5.16 0.06
N PHE A 42 -5.16 6.25 -0.18
CA PHE A 42 -5.02 7.45 0.62
C PHE A 42 -5.73 7.33 1.96
N ILE A 43 -5.11 7.88 3.00
CA ILE A 43 -5.65 7.97 4.35
C ILE A 43 -6.25 9.36 4.54
N GLY A 44 -7.58 9.42 4.51
CA GLY A 44 -8.33 10.66 4.69
C GLY A 44 -8.42 11.53 3.43
N PRO A 45 -9.22 12.59 3.51
CA PRO A 45 -9.56 13.45 2.36
C PRO A 45 -8.38 14.33 1.89
N GLU A 46 -7.45 14.65 2.78
CA GLU A 46 -6.30 15.51 2.47
C GLU A 46 -5.25 14.83 1.59
N LYS A 47 -5.35 13.52 1.38
CA LYS A 47 -4.41 12.68 0.61
C LYS A 47 -2.92 12.86 0.99
N ALA A 48 -2.66 13.47 2.14
CA ALA A 48 -1.32 13.75 2.62
C ALA A 48 -0.60 12.49 3.14
N LYS A 49 -1.37 11.43 3.44
CA LYS A 49 -0.87 10.15 3.92
C LYS A 49 -1.51 9.01 3.14
N TYR A 50 -0.78 7.91 3.05
CA TYR A 50 -1.20 6.77 2.26
C TYR A 50 -0.71 5.44 2.84
N VAL A 51 -1.39 4.39 2.47
CA VAL A 51 -0.92 3.01 2.55
C VAL A 51 -0.68 2.54 1.13
N SER A 52 0.48 2.00 0.83
CA SER A 52 0.69 1.31 -0.43
C SER A 52 1.17 -0.12 -0.21
N ILE A 53 0.85 -0.99 -1.13
CA ILE A 53 1.29 -2.38 -1.15
C ILE A 53 1.97 -2.65 -2.48
N GLY A 54 3.04 -3.44 -2.47
CA GLY A 54 3.77 -3.82 -3.66
C GLY A 54 4.86 -4.84 -3.36
N PHE A 55 5.59 -5.25 -4.40
CA PHE A 55 6.79 -6.07 -4.28
C PHE A 55 8.01 -5.15 -4.26
N TYR A 56 8.70 -5.11 -3.13
CA TYR A 56 9.79 -4.16 -2.90
C TYR A 56 11.17 -4.79 -3.17
N PRO A 57 11.98 -4.17 -4.05
CA PRO A 57 13.33 -4.67 -4.37
C PRO A 57 14.22 -4.80 -3.14
N THR A 58 14.11 -3.85 -2.20
CA THR A 58 14.88 -3.81 -0.95
C THR A 58 14.63 -5.00 -0.03
N SER A 59 13.55 -5.75 -0.25
CA SER A 59 13.19 -6.98 0.47
C SER A 59 13.24 -8.23 -0.41
N SER A 60 14.06 -8.23 -1.44
CA SER A 60 14.10 -9.32 -2.43
C SER A 60 12.73 -9.58 -3.07
N TYR A 61 12.03 -8.52 -3.40
CA TYR A 61 10.68 -8.54 -3.98
C TYR A 61 9.64 -9.28 -3.12
N GLN A 62 9.82 -9.30 -1.81
CA GLN A 62 8.74 -9.72 -0.92
C GLN A 62 7.65 -8.65 -0.90
N PRO A 63 6.38 -9.06 -0.76
CA PRO A 63 5.28 -8.10 -0.62
C PRO A 63 5.38 -7.38 0.73
N LEU A 64 5.42 -6.06 0.67
CA LEU A 64 5.44 -5.20 1.85
C LEU A 64 4.32 -4.15 1.74
N VAL A 65 3.99 -3.58 2.88
CA VAL A 65 3.10 -2.43 2.99
C VAL A 65 3.90 -1.23 3.42
N GLU A 66 3.78 -0.17 2.66
CA GLU A 66 4.37 1.12 2.97
C GLU A 66 3.29 2.02 3.59
N LEU A 67 3.53 2.50 4.82
CA LEU A 67 2.75 3.56 5.44
C LEU A 67 3.53 4.86 5.31
N GLY A 68 3.06 5.75 4.44
CA GLY A 68 3.80 6.95 4.04
C GLY A 68 3.01 8.24 4.16
N GLY A 69 3.72 9.34 3.91
CA GLY A 69 3.15 10.69 3.87
C GLY A 69 4.11 11.64 3.18
N CYS A 70 3.58 12.73 2.60
CA CYS A 70 4.38 13.71 1.88
C CYS A 70 5.58 14.21 2.71
N GLY A 71 6.77 14.13 2.13
CA GLY A 71 8.01 14.62 2.74
C GLY A 71 8.52 13.84 3.95
N LYS A 72 8.01 12.64 4.20
CA LYS A 72 8.46 11.77 5.31
C LYS A 72 9.00 10.45 4.79
N ILE A 73 9.96 9.90 5.52
CA ILE A 73 10.43 8.54 5.28
C ILE A 73 9.30 7.57 5.61
N PRO A 74 8.89 6.72 4.66
CA PRO A 74 7.79 5.79 4.89
C PRO A 74 8.22 4.64 5.81
N LEU A 75 7.23 4.05 6.51
CA LEU A 75 7.41 2.82 7.27
C LEU A 75 7.12 1.62 6.37
N LEU A 76 8.10 0.74 6.20
CA LEU A 76 7.93 -0.51 5.45
C LEU A 76 7.54 -1.64 6.41
N LEU A 77 6.30 -2.10 6.28
CA LEU A 77 5.65 -3.02 7.21
C LEU A 77 5.45 -4.38 6.55
N THR A 78 5.76 -5.44 7.28
CA THR A 78 5.52 -6.83 6.88
C THR A 78 4.05 -7.23 7.12
N ASP A 79 3.64 -8.40 6.61
CA ASP A 79 2.32 -8.98 6.90
C ASP A 79 2.05 -9.08 8.40
N LYS A 80 3.02 -9.54 9.20
CA LYS A 80 2.89 -9.60 10.67
C LYS A 80 2.60 -8.24 11.29
N HIS A 81 3.30 -7.21 10.85
CA HIS A 81 3.12 -5.85 11.34
C HIS A 81 1.72 -5.31 11.01
N ILE A 82 1.21 -5.60 9.82
CA ILE A 82 -0.13 -5.16 9.40
C ILE A 82 -1.23 -5.87 10.18
N ARG A 83 -1.08 -7.17 10.45
CA ARG A 83 -2.03 -7.92 11.28
C ARG A 83 -2.02 -7.42 12.73
N PHE A 84 -0.84 -7.14 13.28
CA PHE A 84 -0.70 -6.50 14.58
C PHE A 84 -1.42 -5.13 14.63
N LEU A 85 -1.24 -4.29 13.61
CA LEU A 85 -1.96 -3.01 13.54
C LEU A 85 -3.48 -3.23 13.48
N ALA A 86 -3.96 -4.19 12.70
CA ALA A 86 -5.39 -4.49 12.58
C ALA A 86 -6.01 -4.95 13.91
N GLU A 87 -5.26 -5.68 14.72
CA GLU A 87 -5.70 -6.14 16.04
C GLU A 87 -5.75 -5.01 17.07
N HIS A 88 -4.75 -4.13 17.08
CA HIS A 88 -4.56 -3.17 18.18
C HIS A 88 -5.10 -1.76 17.89
N LEU A 89 -5.23 -1.34 16.60
CA LEU A 89 -5.77 -0.04 16.25
C LEU A 89 -7.17 0.25 16.79
N PRO A 90 -8.15 -0.68 16.78
CA PRO A 90 -9.48 -0.43 17.32
C PRO A 90 -9.46 0.01 18.79
N ARG A 91 -8.61 -0.63 19.60
CA ARG A 91 -8.43 -0.28 21.02
C ARG A 91 -7.83 1.12 21.18
N GLN A 92 -6.81 1.45 20.40
CA GLN A 92 -6.18 2.78 20.43
C GLN A 92 -7.16 3.88 19.99
N ILE A 93 -7.97 3.63 18.97
CA ILE A 93 -9.03 4.55 18.53
C ILE A 93 -10.04 4.79 19.64
N THR A 94 -10.49 3.71 20.31
CA THR A 94 -11.41 3.81 21.46
C THR A 94 -10.80 4.65 22.57
N GLY A 95 -9.52 4.43 22.91
CA GLY A 95 -8.80 5.21 23.92
C GLY A 95 -8.76 6.69 23.61
N LEU A 96 -8.47 7.05 22.35
CA LEU A 96 -8.47 8.44 21.90
C LEU A 96 -9.85 9.10 21.93
N CYS A 97 -10.92 8.32 21.71
CA CYS A 97 -12.30 8.81 21.81
C CYS A 97 -12.73 9.05 23.26
N THR A 98 -12.26 8.21 24.19
CA THR A 98 -12.67 8.21 25.61
C THR A 98 -11.67 8.88 26.55
N ASN A 99 -10.57 9.43 26.02
CA ASN A 99 -9.42 9.93 26.78
C ASN A 99 -8.79 8.90 27.75
N VAL A 100 -8.92 7.61 27.43
CA VAL A 100 -8.26 6.53 28.17
C VAL A 100 -6.94 6.21 27.51
N HIS A 101 -5.86 6.26 28.30
CA HIS A 101 -4.54 5.84 27.83
C HIS A 101 -4.42 4.33 27.88
N TYR A 102 -4.22 3.71 26.75
CA TYR A 102 -3.82 2.33 26.66
C TYR A 102 -2.30 2.23 26.54
N ALA A 103 -1.73 1.24 27.21
CA ALA A 103 -0.30 0.96 27.14
C ALA A 103 0.11 0.71 25.67
N SER A 104 1.31 1.13 25.33
CA SER A 104 1.90 0.80 24.04
C SER A 104 2.13 -0.69 23.94
N GLU A 105 1.64 -1.31 22.88
CA GLU A 105 1.92 -2.68 22.55
C GLU A 105 3.04 -2.71 21.49
N ILE A 106 3.93 -3.70 21.59
CA ILE A 106 5.13 -3.80 20.76
C ILE A 106 5.21 -5.19 20.16
N MET A 107 5.45 -5.25 18.86
CA MET A 107 5.72 -6.48 18.13
C MET A 107 6.77 -6.24 17.04
N ASP A 108 7.87 -6.97 17.07
CA ASP A 108 8.95 -6.93 16.06
C ASP A 108 9.39 -5.49 15.68
N GLY A 109 9.51 -4.60 16.66
CA GLY A 109 9.89 -3.21 16.46
C GLY A 109 8.75 -2.27 16.04
N VAL A 110 7.56 -2.79 15.75
CA VAL A 110 6.36 -1.97 15.57
C VAL A 110 5.73 -1.67 16.92
N ARG A 111 5.39 -0.42 17.12
CA ARG A 111 4.73 0.07 18.33
C ARG A 111 3.66 1.09 17.97
N ILE A 112 2.53 1.03 18.66
CA ILE A 112 1.48 2.05 18.57
C ILE A 112 1.46 2.78 19.91
N ASN A 113 1.49 4.11 19.86
CA ASN A 113 1.38 4.97 21.03
C ASN A 113 0.36 6.07 20.78
N SER A 114 -0.66 6.19 21.60
CA SER A 114 -1.66 7.25 21.53
C SER A 114 -1.41 8.31 22.59
N THR A 115 -1.50 9.57 22.17
CA THR A 115 -1.39 10.74 23.07
C THR A 115 -2.75 11.41 23.17
N GLY A 116 -3.47 11.20 24.27
CA GLY A 116 -4.86 11.64 24.45
C GLY A 116 -5.05 13.14 24.28
N SER A 117 -4.09 13.94 24.76
CA SER A 117 -4.16 15.42 24.70
C SER A 117 -4.30 15.99 23.29
N TYR A 118 -3.83 15.30 22.27
CA TYR A 118 -3.84 15.78 20.89
C TYR A 118 -4.68 14.94 19.92
N ARG A 119 -5.37 13.91 20.42
CA ARG A 119 -6.11 12.94 19.58
C ARG A 119 -5.28 12.40 18.42
N VAL A 120 -4.02 12.14 18.69
CA VAL A 120 -3.04 11.64 17.72
C VAL A 120 -2.46 10.33 18.22
N ALA A 121 -2.33 9.35 17.34
CA ALA A 121 -1.49 8.19 17.59
C ALA A 121 -0.26 8.21 16.70
N ARG A 122 0.79 7.56 17.15
CA ARG A 122 2.02 7.34 16.39
C ARG A 122 2.23 5.85 16.20
N VAL A 123 2.39 5.47 14.96
CA VAL A 123 2.85 4.13 14.57
C VAL A 123 4.36 4.23 14.39
N TYR A 124 5.10 3.44 15.14
CA TYR A 124 6.56 3.38 15.08
C TYR A 124 7.01 2.09 14.40
N LEU A 125 8.14 2.17 13.70
CA LEU A 125 8.96 1.04 13.30
C LEU A 125 10.41 1.37 13.67
N GLY A 126 10.89 0.75 14.74
CA GLY A 126 12.15 1.15 15.35
C GLY A 126 12.11 2.60 15.85
N GLN A 127 12.98 3.44 15.31
CA GLN A 127 13.03 4.88 15.63
C GLN A 127 12.17 5.75 14.71
N GLN A 128 11.76 5.24 13.58
CA GLN A 128 10.89 5.97 12.64
C GLN A 128 9.45 5.94 13.13
N PHE A 129 8.68 6.96 12.80
CA PHE A 129 7.27 6.99 13.14
C PHE A 129 6.43 7.80 12.16
N MET A 130 5.17 7.40 12.06
CA MET A 130 4.11 8.13 11.39
C MET A 130 3.06 8.57 12.42
N SER A 131 2.78 9.88 12.48
CA SER A 131 1.70 10.42 13.32
C SER A 131 0.39 10.42 12.54
N LEU A 132 -0.68 9.92 13.14
CA LEU A 132 -2.00 9.84 12.55
C LEU A 132 -3.02 10.51 13.47
N LYS A 133 -3.80 11.44 12.94
CA LYS A 133 -4.97 12.02 13.63
C LYS A 133 -6.04 10.95 13.83
N LEU A 134 -6.99 11.17 14.72
CA LEU A 134 -8.05 10.20 15.01
C LEU A 134 -8.82 9.78 13.74
N ASP A 135 -9.14 10.71 12.87
CA ASP A 135 -9.90 10.39 11.64
C ASP A 135 -9.03 9.59 10.65
N GLU A 136 -7.75 9.93 10.52
CA GLU A 136 -6.78 9.15 9.72
C GLU A 136 -6.61 7.72 10.26
N LEU A 137 -6.61 7.54 11.58
CA LEU A 137 -6.58 6.21 12.20
C LEU A 137 -7.84 5.39 11.89
N ARG A 138 -9.01 6.03 11.89
CA ARG A 138 -10.27 5.39 11.51
C ARG A 138 -10.23 4.96 10.05
N TYR A 139 -9.73 5.82 9.15
CA TYR A 139 -9.53 5.46 7.73
C TYR A 139 -8.54 4.30 7.58
N LEU A 140 -7.39 4.37 8.26
CA LEU A 140 -6.42 3.29 8.23
C LEU A 140 -7.06 1.97 8.70
N ASN A 141 -7.76 1.99 9.85
CA ASN A 141 -8.43 0.81 10.39
C ASN A 141 -9.46 0.22 9.41
N TYR A 142 -10.18 1.08 8.68
CA TYR A 142 -11.12 0.65 7.64
C TYR A 142 -10.40 0.01 6.44
N LEU A 143 -9.21 0.49 6.07
CA LEU A 143 -8.43 -0.02 4.95
C LEU A 143 -7.71 -1.35 5.26
N LEU A 144 -7.34 -1.60 6.53
CA LEU A 144 -6.52 -2.75 6.91
C LEU A 144 -7.08 -4.12 6.45
N PRO A 145 -8.36 -4.45 6.55
CA PRO A 145 -8.89 -5.71 6.03
C PRO A 145 -8.65 -5.91 4.54
N MET A 146 -8.81 -4.83 3.75
CA MET A 146 -8.55 -4.85 2.32
C MET A 146 -7.04 -5.00 2.04
N VAL A 147 -6.19 -4.29 2.77
CA VAL A 147 -4.73 -4.39 2.66
C VAL A 147 -4.27 -5.82 2.98
N ILE A 148 -4.78 -6.44 4.04
CA ILE A 148 -4.48 -7.83 4.41
C ILE A 148 -4.91 -8.80 3.30
N SER A 149 -6.11 -8.62 2.75
CA SER A 149 -6.59 -9.43 1.64
C SER A 149 -5.68 -9.31 0.40
N GLN A 150 -5.22 -8.11 0.08
CA GLN A 150 -4.28 -7.90 -1.02
C GLN A 150 -2.90 -8.50 -0.71
N LEU A 151 -2.40 -8.38 0.53
CA LEU A 151 -1.15 -9.01 0.96
C LEU A 151 -1.17 -10.53 0.77
N ASN A 152 -2.27 -11.19 1.15
CA ASN A 152 -2.42 -12.62 0.94
C ASN A 152 -2.28 -12.99 -0.55
N ARG A 153 -2.99 -12.24 -1.42
CA ARG A 153 -2.91 -12.45 -2.88
C ARG A 153 -1.50 -12.21 -3.42
N TYR A 154 -0.78 -11.21 -2.91
CA TYR A 154 0.59 -10.92 -3.32
C TYR A 154 1.54 -12.02 -2.85
N THR A 155 1.35 -12.53 -1.63
CA THR A 155 2.13 -13.66 -1.12
C THR A 155 1.93 -14.93 -1.96
N GLU A 156 0.69 -15.21 -2.39
CA GLU A 156 0.38 -16.31 -3.29
C GLU A 156 1.04 -16.14 -4.68
N ALA A 157 1.11 -14.90 -5.19
CA ALA A 157 1.71 -14.60 -6.49
C ALA A 157 3.25 -14.48 -6.44
N MET A 158 3.85 -14.45 -5.26
CA MET A 158 5.30 -14.23 -5.08
C MET A 158 6.19 -15.18 -5.90
N PRO A 159 5.94 -16.50 -6.00
CA PRO A 159 6.76 -17.40 -6.81
C PRO A 159 6.79 -17.01 -8.29
N ASP A 160 5.66 -16.59 -8.84
CA ASP A 160 5.57 -16.16 -10.25
C ASP A 160 6.31 -14.84 -10.47
N VAL A 161 6.19 -13.89 -9.53
CA VAL A 161 6.94 -12.63 -9.55
C VAL A 161 8.44 -12.88 -9.50
N MET A 162 8.91 -13.77 -8.62
CA MET A 162 10.33 -14.11 -8.50
C MET A 162 10.86 -14.78 -9.77
N ASN A 163 10.11 -15.69 -10.37
CA ASN A 163 10.47 -16.32 -11.64
C ASN A 163 10.60 -15.27 -12.74
N TYR A 164 9.65 -14.32 -12.78
CA TYR A 164 9.68 -13.25 -13.76
C TYR A 164 10.90 -12.32 -13.54
N VAL A 165 11.11 -11.83 -12.33
CA VAL A 165 12.26 -10.96 -11.99
C VAL A 165 13.57 -11.64 -12.33
N THR A 166 13.70 -12.93 -12.01
CA THR A 166 14.88 -13.73 -12.35
C THR A 166 15.07 -13.80 -13.86
N ALA A 167 14.03 -14.09 -14.63
CA ALA A 167 14.09 -14.10 -16.07
C ALA A 167 14.48 -12.74 -16.65
N ALA A 168 13.90 -11.64 -16.14
CA ALA A 168 14.20 -10.28 -16.60
C ALA A 168 15.64 -9.84 -16.29
N LEU A 169 16.22 -10.31 -15.19
CA LEU A 169 17.60 -9.97 -14.79
C LEU A 169 18.67 -10.79 -15.53
N TYR A 170 18.36 -12.02 -15.93
CA TYR A 170 19.36 -12.96 -16.46
C TYR A 170 19.16 -13.33 -17.94
N SER A 171 18.08 -12.87 -18.60
CA SER A 171 17.91 -13.12 -20.02
C SER A 171 18.12 -11.86 -20.85
N ASP A 172 19.04 -11.93 -21.80
CA ASP A 172 19.20 -10.90 -22.85
C ASP A 172 18.03 -10.90 -23.83
N THR A 173 17.16 -11.91 -23.76
CA THR A 173 15.99 -12.05 -24.62
C THR A 173 14.74 -12.26 -23.76
N TYR A 174 13.81 -11.35 -23.89
CA TYR A 174 12.51 -11.47 -23.30
C TYR A 174 11.76 -12.69 -23.90
N VAL A 175 11.47 -13.67 -23.06
CA VAL A 175 10.62 -14.81 -23.44
C VAL A 175 9.23 -14.58 -22.86
N GLU A 176 8.26 -14.36 -23.72
CA GLU A 176 6.86 -14.24 -23.34
C GLU A 176 6.40 -15.53 -22.63
N PRO A 177 5.99 -15.47 -21.36
CA PRO A 177 5.53 -16.67 -20.67
C PRO A 177 4.28 -17.20 -21.35
N ALA A 178 4.24 -18.52 -21.55
CA ALA A 178 3.11 -19.18 -22.18
C ALA A 178 1.80 -18.87 -21.45
N TYR A 179 0.78 -18.48 -22.22
CA TYR A 179 -0.55 -18.20 -21.68
C TYR A 179 -1.10 -19.43 -20.96
N ASN A 180 -1.42 -19.30 -19.69
CA ASN A 180 -2.06 -20.33 -18.89
C ASN A 180 -3.35 -19.76 -18.27
N ALA A 181 -4.50 -20.26 -18.71
CA ALA A 181 -5.82 -19.78 -18.28
C ALA A 181 -6.07 -19.86 -16.76
N ASN A 182 -5.29 -20.67 -16.04
CA ASN A 182 -5.41 -20.83 -14.58
C ASN A 182 -4.50 -19.87 -13.77
N LYS A 183 -3.75 -18.99 -14.44
CA LYS A 183 -2.89 -18.05 -13.74
C LYS A 183 -3.67 -16.88 -13.14
N ASN A 184 -3.25 -16.48 -11.95
CA ASN A 184 -3.85 -15.40 -11.17
C ASN A 184 -3.88 -14.07 -11.96
N VAL A 185 -4.96 -13.28 -11.80
CA VAL A 185 -5.12 -11.92 -12.38
C VAL A 185 -3.92 -11.01 -12.08
N LEU A 186 -3.27 -11.17 -10.93
CA LEU A 186 -2.05 -10.43 -10.58
C LEU A 186 -0.87 -10.71 -11.52
N TYR A 187 -0.79 -11.92 -12.05
CA TYR A 187 0.25 -12.30 -13.02
C TYR A 187 0.08 -11.51 -14.33
N TYR A 188 -1.15 -11.39 -14.81
CA TYR A 188 -1.42 -10.59 -16.03
C TYR A 188 -1.20 -9.11 -15.80
N GLN A 189 -1.56 -8.59 -14.62
CA GLN A 189 -1.29 -7.19 -14.28
C GLN A 189 0.22 -6.90 -14.22
N LEU A 190 1.00 -7.81 -13.63
CA LEU A 190 2.46 -7.72 -13.63
C LEU A 190 3.01 -7.74 -15.06
N PHE A 191 2.50 -8.64 -15.88
CA PHE A 191 2.91 -8.79 -17.26
C PHE A 191 2.60 -7.55 -18.10
N ASP A 192 1.39 -6.97 -17.96
CA ASP A 192 0.99 -5.76 -18.67
C ASP A 192 1.80 -4.53 -18.18
N GLU A 193 2.08 -4.45 -16.87
CA GLU A 193 2.90 -3.39 -16.28
C GLU A 193 4.34 -3.43 -16.80
N LEU A 194 4.85 -4.61 -17.03
CA LEU A 194 6.21 -4.83 -17.55
C LEU A 194 6.29 -4.64 -19.06
N LYS A 195 5.26 -5.06 -19.80
CA LYS A 195 5.13 -4.82 -21.23
C LYS A 195 5.04 -3.32 -21.57
N SER A 196 4.40 -2.54 -20.71
CA SER A 196 4.34 -1.08 -20.84
C SER A 196 5.65 -0.38 -20.48
N SER A 197 6.62 -1.12 -19.93
CA SER A 197 7.95 -0.64 -19.53
C SER A 197 9.04 -1.06 -20.54
N LEU A 198 8.69 -1.85 -21.56
CA LEU A 198 9.52 -2.22 -22.72
C LEU A 198 9.20 -1.32 -23.91
#